data_71e4bbb643d903271916b07f33167347
#
_entry.id   71e4bbb643d903271916b07f33167347
#
_cell.length_a   1.000
_cell.length_b   1.000
_cell.length_c   1.000
_cell.angle_alpha   90.00
_cell.angle_beta   90.00
_cell.angle_gamma   90.00
#
_symmetry.space_group_name_H-M   'P 1'
#
loop_
_entity.id
_entity.type
_entity.pdbx_description
1 polymer ?
#
loop_
_entity_poly.entity_id
_entity_poly.type
_entity_poly.pdbx_seq_one_letter_code
_entity_poly.pdbx_strand_id
1 'polypeptide(L)'
;EGFNHIAGKFYMIAEIEKSHAKRFEQFYEWMRDGKLFIQEEKAGWMCLNCGYIVEATAAPQNCPVCDSNQGYFVRAKMAPMVWVREKSRI
;
A
#
# COMPACT_ATOMS: atom_id res chain seq x y z
N GLU A 1 -30.38 19.69 13.79
CA GLU A 1 -29.36 19.13 14.44
C GLU A 1 -29.05 17.81 13.92
N GLY A 2 -29.95 16.88 13.80
CA GLY A 2 -29.75 15.64 13.19
C GLY A 2 -29.24 15.75 11.76
N PHE A 3 -29.72 16.77 11.08
CA PHE A 3 -29.32 17.00 9.71
C PHE A 3 -27.84 17.36 9.62
N ASN A 4 -27.36 18.20 10.52
CA ASN A 4 -25.95 18.55 10.52
C ASN A 4 -25.07 17.34 10.83
N HIS A 5 -25.55 16.49 11.70
CA HIS A 5 -24.82 15.29 12.06
C HIS A 5 -24.69 14.35 10.84
N ILE A 6 -25.79 14.19 10.10
CA ILE A 6 -25.79 13.35 8.92
C ILE A 6 -24.88 13.95 7.84
N ALA A 7 -24.97 15.25 7.64
CA ALA A 7 -24.13 15.91 6.65
C ALA A 7 -22.65 15.73 6.96
N GLY A 8 -22.30 15.78 8.24
CA GLY A 8 -20.93 15.57 8.67
C GLY A 8 -20.45 14.17 8.35
N LYS A 9 -21.32 13.17 8.53
CA LYS A 9 -20.94 11.80 8.22
C LYS A 9 -20.75 11.61 6.73
N PHE A 10 -21.60 12.19 5.91
CA PHE A 10 -21.42 12.06 4.47
C PHE A 10 -20.12 12.73 4.02
N TYR A 11 -19.77 13.85 4.63
CA TYR A 11 -18.54 14.52 4.28
C TYR A 11 -17.33 13.62 4.62
N MET A 12 -17.35 12.97 5.77
CA MET A 12 -16.26 12.10 6.18
C MET A 12 -16.14 10.90 5.25
N ILE A 13 -17.27 10.34 4.82
CA ILE A 13 -17.25 9.22 3.89
C ILE A 13 -16.67 9.68 2.56
N ALA A 14 -17.03 10.88 2.11
CA ALA A 14 -16.49 11.39 0.85
C ALA A 14 -14.99 11.57 0.92
N GLU A 15 -14.45 11.98 2.08
CA GLU A 15 -13.02 12.12 2.23
C GLU A 15 -12.32 10.77 2.15
N ILE A 16 -12.91 9.75 2.73
CA ILE A 16 -12.35 8.41 2.68
C ILE A 16 -12.36 7.89 1.25
N GLU A 17 -13.47 8.11 0.53
CA GLU A 17 -13.55 7.68 -0.85
C GLU A 17 -12.50 8.36 -1.71
N LYS A 18 -12.26 9.63 -1.45
CA LYS A 18 -11.26 10.36 -2.19
C LYS A 18 -9.88 9.76 -1.95
N SER A 19 -9.60 9.37 -0.72
CA SER A 19 -8.34 8.76 -0.39
C SER A 19 -8.18 7.42 -1.11
N HIS A 20 -9.24 6.62 -1.17
CA HIS A 20 -9.20 5.35 -1.88
C HIS A 20 -8.96 5.57 -3.38
N ALA A 21 -9.61 6.57 -3.95
CA ALA A 21 -9.46 6.86 -5.36
C ALA A 21 -8.03 7.23 -5.71
N LYS A 22 -7.39 8.02 -4.84
CA LYS A 22 -6.00 8.39 -5.07
C LYS A 22 -5.08 7.19 -5.03
N ARG A 23 -5.37 6.25 -4.15
CA ARG A 23 -4.57 5.05 -4.02
C ARG A 23 -4.70 4.17 -5.26
N PHE A 24 -5.92 4.00 -5.75
CA PHE A 24 -6.12 3.23 -6.97
C PHE A 24 -5.46 3.90 -8.16
N GLU A 25 -5.51 5.24 -8.21
CA GLU A 25 -4.88 5.98 -9.28
C GLU A 25 -3.38 5.74 -9.27
N GLN A 26 -2.77 5.74 -8.11
CA GLN A 26 -1.34 5.53 -7.99
C GLN A 26 -0.96 4.12 -8.46
N PHE A 27 -1.74 3.09 -8.07
CA PHE A 27 -1.45 1.74 -8.51
C PHE A 27 -1.64 1.61 -10.02
N TYR A 28 -2.65 2.28 -10.56
CA TYR A 28 -2.89 2.24 -11.99
C TYR A 28 -1.71 2.85 -12.75
N GLU A 29 -1.19 3.97 -12.28
CA GLU A 29 -0.07 4.62 -12.94
C GLU A 29 1.18 3.75 -12.89
N TRP A 30 1.43 3.12 -11.76
CA TRP A 30 2.57 2.22 -11.65
C TRP A 30 2.43 1.05 -12.61
N MET A 31 1.23 0.50 -12.72
CA MET A 31 1.02 -0.62 -13.62
C MET A 31 1.19 -0.22 -15.07
N ARG A 32 0.63 0.95 -15.43
CA ARG A 32 0.74 1.44 -16.78
C ARG A 32 2.19 1.67 -17.17
N ASP A 33 3.00 2.19 -16.24
CA ASP A 33 4.38 2.54 -16.53
C ASP A 33 5.36 1.40 -16.27
N GLY A 34 4.86 0.23 -15.93
CA GLY A 34 5.73 -0.93 -15.67
C GLY A 34 6.49 -0.82 -14.38
N LYS A 35 6.00 -0.03 -13.43
CA LYS A 35 6.70 0.20 -12.18
C LYS A 35 5.98 -0.35 -10.97
N LEU A 36 5.01 -1.20 -11.17
CA LEU A 36 4.26 -1.71 -10.04
C LEU A 36 5.14 -2.47 -9.06
N PHE A 37 6.09 -3.25 -9.55
CA PHE A 37 6.96 -4.05 -8.70
C PHE A 37 8.43 -3.64 -8.80
N ILE A 38 8.72 -2.48 -9.35
CA ILE A 38 10.10 -2.03 -9.54
C ILE A 38 10.22 -0.57 -9.14
N GLN A 39 11.34 -0.20 -8.61
CA GLN A 39 11.57 1.18 -8.24
C GLN A 39 13.05 1.48 -8.42
N GLU A 40 13.40 2.71 -8.76
CA GLU A 40 14.80 3.04 -8.99
C GLU A 40 15.63 2.96 -7.72
N GLU A 41 15.07 3.35 -6.61
CA GLU A 41 15.78 3.27 -5.36
C GLU A 41 15.22 2.13 -4.53
N LYS A 42 15.97 1.69 -3.54
CA LYS A 42 15.48 0.63 -2.69
C LYS A 42 14.22 1.04 -1.98
N ALA A 43 13.29 0.15 -1.89
CA ALA A 43 12.05 0.37 -1.18
C ALA A 43 11.73 -0.86 -0.36
N GLY A 44 10.93 -0.71 0.66
CA GLY A 44 10.46 -1.85 1.42
C GLY A 44 9.32 -2.49 0.64
N TRP A 45 9.36 -3.80 0.47
CA TRP A 45 8.31 -4.55 -0.20
C TRP A 45 7.73 -5.55 0.79
N MET A 46 6.42 -5.54 0.92
CA MET A 46 5.76 -6.42 1.88
C MET A 46 4.87 -7.43 1.19
N CYS A 47 5.00 -8.68 1.60
CA CYS A 47 4.15 -9.75 1.10
C CYS A 47 2.82 -9.69 1.85
N LEU A 48 1.74 -9.50 1.14
CA LEU A 48 0.44 -9.38 1.77
C LEU A 48 -0.07 -10.70 2.33
N ASN A 49 0.52 -11.81 1.92
CA ASN A 49 0.07 -13.08 2.43
C ASN A 49 0.69 -13.41 3.80
N CYS A 50 1.98 -13.21 3.96
CA CYS A 50 2.62 -13.58 5.22
C CYS A 50 3.24 -12.44 6.01
N GLY A 51 3.32 -11.24 5.41
CA GLY A 51 3.86 -10.09 6.11
C GLY A 51 5.37 -9.89 5.99
N TYR A 52 6.05 -10.76 5.25
CA TYR A 52 7.48 -10.63 5.05
C TYR A 52 7.83 -9.28 4.40
N ILE A 53 8.84 -8.61 4.90
CA ILE A 53 9.26 -7.33 4.34
C ILE A 53 10.73 -7.40 3.96
N VAL A 54 11.06 -6.88 2.79
CA VAL A 54 12.43 -6.87 2.32
C VAL A 54 12.66 -5.53 1.62
N GLU A 55 13.90 -5.02 1.71
CA GLU A 55 14.26 -3.80 1.01
C GLU A 55 15.00 -4.16 -0.27
N ALA A 56 14.52 -3.67 -1.37
CA ALA A 56 15.13 -3.96 -2.67
C ALA A 56 14.59 -2.99 -3.70
N THR A 57 15.19 -2.98 -4.89
CA THR A 57 14.69 -2.14 -5.98
C THR A 57 13.55 -2.84 -6.71
N ALA A 58 13.31 -4.10 -6.43
CA ALA A 58 12.21 -4.82 -7.07
C ALA A 58 11.63 -5.82 -6.09
N ALA A 59 10.33 -6.05 -6.19
CA ALA A 59 9.69 -7.05 -5.36
C ALA A 59 10.21 -8.43 -5.78
N PRO A 60 10.39 -9.35 -4.83
CA PRO A 60 10.85 -10.70 -5.16
C PRO A 60 9.89 -11.42 -6.09
N GLN A 61 10.40 -12.29 -6.94
CA GLN A 61 9.54 -13.06 -7.81
C GLN A 61 8.68 -14.02 -7.00
N ASN A 62 9.23 -14.53 -5.92
CA ASN A 62 8.48 -15.38 -5.00
C ASN A 62 8.90 -15.03 -3.59
N CYS A 63 7.97 -15.08 -2.67
CA CYS A 63 8.27 -14.78 -1.28
C CYS A 63 9.13 -15.89 -0.69
N PRO A 64 10.28 -15.58 -0.12
CA PRO A 64 11.14 -16.61 0.45
C PRO A 64 10.54 -17.29 1.69
N VAL A 65 9.52 -16.70 2.28
CA VAL A 65 8.92 -17.27 3.47
C VAL A 65 7.71 -18.15 3.13
N CYS A 66 6.78 -17.65 2.32
CA CYS A 66 5.56 -18.38 2.04
C CYS A 66 5.39 -18.80 0.59
N ASP A 67 6.36 -18.44 -0.26
CA ASP A 67 6.37 -18.83 -1.67
C ASP A 67 5.23 -18.21 -2.52
N SER A 68 4.55 -17.19 -2.01
CA SER A 68 3.56 -16.49 -2.82
C SER A 68 4.28 -15.74 -3.94
N ASN A 69 3.64 -15.60 -5.08
CA ASN A 69 4.31 -14.97 -6.21
C ASN A 69 4.36 -13.44 -6.06
N GLN A 70 5.07 -12.81 -6.98
CA GLN A 70 5.31 -11.37 -6.91
C GLN A 70 4.05 -10.54 -6.79
N GLY A 71 2.95 -11.04 -7.31
CA GLY A 71 1.69 -10.31 -7.25
C GLY A 71 1.18 -10.04 -5.85
N TYR A 72 1.72 -10.74 -4.84
CA TYR A 72 1.32 -10.52 -3.46
C TYR A 72 2.10 -9.40 -2.79
N PHE A 73 3.08 -8.82 -3.48
CA PHE A 73 3.90 -7.78 -2.86
C PHE A 73 3.40 -6.38 -3.18
N VAL A 74 3.47 -5.50 -2.18
CA VAL A 74 3.20 -4.08 -2.39
C VAL A 74 4.31 -3.32 -1.69
N ARG A 75 4.49 -2.08 -2.05
CA ARG A 75 5.46 -1.26 -1.34
C ARG A 75 4.98 -1.17 0.11
N ALA A 76 5.90 -1.41 1.02
CA ALA A 76 5.54 -1.45 2.44
C ALA A 76 4.80 -0.20 2.90
N LYS A 77 5.20 0.96 2.37
CA LYS A 77 4.55 2.19 2.79
C LYS A 77 3.09 2.27 2.34
N MET A 78 2.68 1.43 1.40
CA MET A 78 1.30 1.43 0.95
C MET A 78 0.47 0.35 1.64
N ALA A 79 1.11 -0.51 2.41
CA ALA A 79 0.37 -1.59 3.08
C ALA A 79 -0.39 -1.04 4.27
N PRO A 80 -1.63 -1.45 4.43
CA PRO A 80 -2.45 -0.87 5.49
C PRO A 80 -1.97 -1.15 6.90
N MET A 81 -1.27 -2.21 7.10
CA MET A 81 -0.84 -2.52 8.44
C MET A 81 0.60 -2.18 8.74
N VAL A 82 1.26 -1.51 7.88
CA VAL A 82 2.61 -1.18 8.14
C VAL A 82 2.64 -0.07 9.03
N TRP A 83 3.15 -0.14 10.16
CA TRP A 83 3.29 0.99 10.90
C TRP A 83 4.68 1.02 11.02
N VAL A 84 5.25 1.28 10.54
CA VAL A 84 6.42 1.67 10.54
C VAL A 84 7.03 1.71 11.74
N ARG A 85 6.53 1.09 12.57
CA ARG A 85 7.03 1.06 13.75
C ARG A 85 8.43 0.90 13.68
N GLU A 86 8.76 0.32 12.73
CA GLU A 86 10.04 0.11 12.68
C GLU A 86 10.76 1.28 12.54
N LYS A 87 10.23 2.23 12.08
CA LYS A 87 10.99 3.30 11.91
C LYS A 87 11.06 3.93 13.09
N SER A 88 10.24 3.66 13.68
CA SER A 88 10.24 4.42 14.64
C SER A 88 11.02 3.94 15.64
N ARG A 89 11.13 3.10 15.74
CA ARG A 89 11.80 2.75 16.63
C ARG A 89 12.91 2.93 16.58
N ILE A 90 12.81 3.22 16.14
CA ILE A 90 13.75 3.41 16.08
C ILE A 90 14.03 4.08 16.65
#